data_1414d516edabb8e89524a9bcb6ee4e02
#
_entry.id   1414d516edabb8e89524a9bcb6ee4e02
#
_cell.length_a   1.000
_cell.length_b   1.000
_cell.length_c   1.000
_cell.angle_alpha   90.00
_cell.angle_beta   90.00
_cell.angle_gamma   90.00
#
_symmetry.space_group_name_H-M   'P 1'
#
loop_
_entity.id
_entity.type
_entity.pdbx_description
1 polymer ?
#
loop_
_entity_poly.entity_id
_entity_poly.type
_entity_poly.pdbx_seq_one_letter_code
_entity_poly.pdbx_strand_id
1 'polypeptide(L)'
;GRDDIGVWLENTTEPENLGIDWNQFPVIALDYPKFTDGRSHSIAYVLRNRCGFKHQLRAIGEVLVDQLFYMSRVGFNAFSLRADQKIESALNALNNTFTTSYQGSSDNAKPFFIRENEEPALLKNSASQINNKVAVTLADKIAVTEKILVDIAANHSPAVFASSLAFEDMVLTDMIAKAKLPIEIFTLATGMLHPET
;
A
#
# COMPACT_ATOMS: atom_id res chain seq x y z
N GLY A 1 28.48 12.19 -18.27
CA GLY A 1 28.38 12.05 -16.80
C GLY A 1 29.49 11.13 -16.29
N ARG A 2 29.78 11.17 -15.03
CA ARG A 2 30.69 10.21 -14.40
C ARG A 2 29.87 9.06 -13.86
N ASP A 3 30.03 7.88 -14.44
CA ASP A 3 29.27 6.67 -14.11
C ASP A 3 29.77 5.99 -12.81
N ASP A 4 30.80 6.58 -12.18
CA ASP A 4 31.48 6.07 -11.00
C ASP A 4 31.12 6.83 -9.70
N ILE A 5 30.27 7.87 -9.78
CA ILE A 5 29.91 8.69 -8.63
C ILE A 5 28.44 8.49 -8.26
N GLY A 6 28.18 7.96 -7.05
CA GLY A 6 26.87 7.98 -6.40
C GLY A 6 26.72 9.19 -5.47
N VAL A 7 25.47 9.54 -5.20
CA VAL A 7 25.12 10.59 -4.24
C VAL A 7 24.44 9.99 -3.03
N TRP A 8 24.86 10.39 -1.86
CA TRP A 8 24.18 10.10 -0.60
C TRP A 8 23.42 11.35 -0.15
N LEU A 9 22.14 11.16 0.21
CA LEU A 9 21.28 12.23 0.68
C LEU A 9 20.75 11.92 2.08
N GLU A 10 20.80 12.92 2.92
CA GLU A 10 20.16 12.88 4.23
C GLU A 10 18.62 12.92 4.09
N ASN A 11 17.94 12.39 5.10
CA ASN A 11 16.48 12.38 5.17
C ASN A 11 15.82 13.76 5.40
N THR A 12 16.61 14.83 5.38
CA THR A 12 16.18 16.24 5.43
C THR A 12 16.33 16.96 4.09
N THR A 13 16.89 16.28 3.08
CA THR A 13 17.14 16.87 1.76
C THR A 13 15.84 17.18 1.02
N GLU A 14 15.78 18.33 0.38
CA GLU A 14 14.68 18.74 -0.50
C GLU A 14 15.16 18.73 -1.96
N PRO A 15 15.05 17.62 -2.70
CA PRO A 15 15.66 17.46 -4.03
C PRO A 15 15.18 18.48 -5.06
N GLU A 16 13.92 18.91 -4.97
CA GLU A 16 13.30 19.86 -5.89
C GLU A 16 13.96 21.24 -5.84
N ASN A 17 14.50 21.62 -4.67
CA ASN A 17 15.03 22.95 -4.43
C ASN A 17 16.49 23.10 -4.84
N LEU A 18 17.17 22.00 -5.21
CA LEU A 18 18.59 22.02 -5.50
C LEU A 18 18.92 22.35 -6.98
N GLY A 19 17.94 22.32 -7.88
CA GLY A 19 18.14 22.63 -9.29
C GLY A 19 19.12 21.69 -10.02
N ILE A 20 19.27 20.45 -9.54
CA ILE A 20 20.21 19.45 -10.04
C ILE A 20 19.48 18.53 -11.03
N ASP A 21 20.13 18.22 -12.15
CA ASP A 21 19.73 17.06 -12.95
C ASP A 21 20.20 15.77 -12.26
N TRP A 22 19.27 15.11 -11.56
CA TRP A 22 19.56 13.90 -10.81
C TRP A 22 19.97 12.72 -11.68
N ASN A 23 19.58 12.71 -12.98
CA ASN A 23 19.92 11.62 -13.89
C ASN A 23 21.39 11.60 -14.32
N GLN A 24 22.18 12.59 -13.92
CA GLN A 24 23.65 12.53 -14.09
C GLN A 24 24.33 11.53 -13.14
N PHE A 25 23.62 11.05 -12.10
CA PHE A 25 24.14 10.09 -11.12
C PHE A 25 23.59 8.70 -11.36
N PRO A 26 24.43 7.66 -11.41
CA PRO A 26 23.98 6.27 -11.56
C PRO A 26 23.26 5.73 -10.30
N VAL A 27 23.57 6.29 -9.13
CA VAL A 27 23.01 5.85 -7.84
C VAL A 27 22.74 7.04 -6.94
N ILE A 28 21.56 7.05 -6.35
CA ILE A 28 21.23 7.91 -5.20
C ILE A 28 20.93 7.00 -4.02
N ALA A 29 21.60 7.21 -2.90
CA ALA A 29 21.36 6.54 -1.63
C ALA A 29 20.62 7.48 -0.68
N LEU A 30 19.49 7.03 -0.12
CA LEU A 30 18.73 7.75 0.90
C LEU A 30 18.89 7.06 2.25
N ASP A 31 19.24 7.86 3.26
CA ASP A 31 19.53 7.38 4.59
C ASP A 31 18.23 7.24 5.44
N TYR A 32 18.18 6.17 6.21
CA TYR A 32 17.21 5.93 7.27
C TYR A 32 17.93 5.90 8.61
N PRO A 33 18.12 7.04 9.27
CA PRO A 33 18.84 7.08 10.57
C PRO A 33 18.07 6.34 11.67
N LYS A 34 16.75 6.19 11.51
CA LYS A 34 15.88 5.37 12.35
C LYS A 34 14.80 4.72 11.49
N PHE A 35 14.44 3.47 11.80
CA PHE A 35 13.36 2.76 11.07
C PHE A 35 11.99 3.45 11.15
N THR A 36 11.75 4.27 12.20
CA THR A 36 10.52 5.05 12.37
C THR A 36 10.50 6.36 11.59
N ASP A 37 11.61 6.74 10.95
CA ASP A 37 11.73 8.01 10.22
C ASP A 37 11.37 7.83 8.74
N GLY A 38 10.12 8.13 8.40
CA GLY A 38 9.59 7.96 7.06
C GLY A 38 9.94 9.06 6.05
N ARG A 39 10.75 10.08 6.40
CA ARG A 39 11.06 11.22 5.50
C ARG A 39 11.70 10.79 4.20
N SER A 40 12.58 9.78 4.24
CA SER A 40 13.24 9.25 3.04
C SER A 40 12.26 8.61 2.04
N HIS A 41 11.09 8.13 2.49
CA HIS A 41 10.02 7.69 1.58
C HIS A 41 9.49 8.85 0.72
N SER A 42 9.26 10.02 1.35
CA SER A 42 8.79 11.20 0.63
C SER A 42 9.84 11.70 -0.37
N ILE A 43 11.11 11.70 0.03
CA ILE A 43 12.22 12.07 -0.86
C ILE A 43 12.31 11.13 -2.06
N ALA A 44 12.19 9.82 -1.83
CA ALA A 44 12.18 8.83 -2.91
C ALA A 44 11.05 9.08 -3.90
N TYR A 45 9.84 9.32 -3.40
CA TYR A 45 8.68 9.65 -4.22
C TYR A 45 8.90 10.91 -5.05
N VAL A 46 9.45 11.97 -4.45
CA VAL A 46 9.77 13.23 -5.12
C VAL A 46 10.82 13.01 -6.22
N LEU A 47 11.90 12.31 -5.93
CA LEU A 47 12.94 11.99 -6.90
C LEU A 47 12.38 11.25 -8.12
N ARG A 48 11.50 10.24 -7.91
CA ARG A 48 10.90 9.48 -9.01
C ARG A 48 9.86 10.27 -9.79
N ASN A 49 8.92 10.92 -9.10
CA ASN A 49 7.72 11.45 -9.75
C ASN A 49 7.83 12.92 -10.14
N ARG A 50 8.68 13.71 -9.47
CA ARG A 50 8.84 15.13 -9.75
C ARG A 50 10.18 15.46 -10.39
N CYS A 51 11.26 14.87 -9.89
CA CYS A 51 12.59 15.07 -10.47
C CYS A 51 12.89 14.12 -11.65
N GLY A 52 12.06 13.10 -11.90
CA GLY A 52 12.18 12.19 -13.02
C GLY A 52 13.41 11.26 -12.96
N PHE A 53 13.93 10.97 -11.76
CA PHE A 53 15.10 10.11 -11.57
C PHE A 53 14.81 8.65 -11.97
N LYS A 54 15.64 8.10 -12.87
CA LYS A 54 15.41 6.78 -13.50
C LYS A 54 16.39 5.70 -13.07
N HIS A 55 17.54 6.09 -12.47
CA HIS A 55 18.60 5.15 -12.13
C HIS A 55 18.38 4.50 -10.75
N GLN A 56 19.42 3.95 -10.16
CA GLN A 56 19.32 3.22 -8.91
C GLN A 56 19.03 4.16 -7.73
N LEU A 57 17.92 3.91 -7.05
CA LEU A 57 17.55 4.55 -5.80
C LEU A 57 17.68 3.53 -4.66
N ARG A 58 18.66 3.74 -3.78
CA ARG A 58 19.02 2.78 -2.73
C ARG A 58 18.60 3.28 -1.36
N ALA A 59 17.91 2.43 -0.61
CA ALA A 59 17.69 2.64 0.82
C ALA A 59 18.89 2.10 1.62
N ILE A 60 19.38 2.91 2.55
CA ILE A 60 20.51 2.57 3.44
C ILE A 60 20.16 2.92 4.89
N GLY A 61 20.95 2.44 5.87
CA GLY A 61 20.73 2.69 7.30
C GLY A 61 19.82 1.64 7.95
N GLU A 62 18.83 2.07 8.72
CA GLU A 62 17.90 1.20 9.46
C GLU A 62 16.81 0.59 8.56
N VAL A 63 17.24 -0.16 7.53
CA VAL A 63 16.33 -0.78 6.54
C VAL A 63 15.91 -2.16 7.02
N LEU A 64 14.60 -2.32 7.32
CA LEU A 64 14.00 -3.56 7.83
C LEU A 64 13.15 -4.25 6.75
N VAL A 65 13.03 -5.58 6.89
CA VAL A 65 12.32 -6.44 5.92
C VAL A 65 10.85 -6.06 5.76
N ASP A 66 10.17 -5.70 6.82
CA ASP A 66 8.74 -5.33 6.84
C ASP A 66 8.44 -4.04 6.07
N GLN A 67 9.42 -3.18 5.87
CA GLN A 67 9.28 -1.91 5.15
C GLN A 67 9.56 -2.02 3.65
N LEU A 68 10.20 -3.08 3.19
CA LEU A 68 10.71 -3.20 1.81
C LEU A 68 9.61 -3.09 0.75
N PHE A 69 8.45 -3.70 1.00
CA PHE A 69 7.33 -3.61 0.07
C PHE A 69 6.90 -2.15 -0.12
N TYR A 70 6.73 -1.40 0.95
CA TYR A 70 6.35 0.01 0.85
C TYR A 70 7.46 0.88 0.26
N MET A 71 8.71 0.63 0.62
CA MET A 71 9.87 1.31 0.01
C MET A 71 9.92 1.08 -1.50
N SER A 72 9.70 -0.14 -1.98
CA SER A 72 9.66 -0.42 -3.42
C SER A 72 8.56 0.36 -4.13
N ARG A 73 7.40 0.50 -3.50
CA ARG A 73 6.27 1.26 -4.04
C ARG A 73 6.54 2.75 -4.20
N VAL A 74 7.30 3.36 -3.30
CA VAL A 74 7.67 4.77 -3.42
C VAL A 74 8.89 5.01 -4.31
N GLY A 75 9.46 3.93 -4.89
CA GLY A 75 10.43 4.03 -5.97
C GLY A 75 11.83 3.54 -5.67
N PHE A 76 12.10 2.97 -4.47
CA PHE A 76 13.37 2.29 -4.25
C PHE A 76 13.46 1.01 -5.08
N ASN A 77 14.65 0.76 -5.65
CA ASN A 77 14.97 -0.45 -6.41
C ASN A 77 16.27 -1.12 -5.95
N ALA A 78 16.85 -0.65 -4.85
CA ALA A 78 17.99 -1.28 -4.18
C ALA A 78 17.88 -1.05 -2.67
N PHE A 79 18.33 -2.04 -1.89
CA PHE A 79 18.20 -2.03 -0.43
C PHE A 79 19.49 -2.53 0.22
N SER A 80 20.03 -1.76 1.16
CA SER A 80 21.12 -2.19 2.05
C SER A 80 20.47 -2.52 3.40
N LEU A 81 20.19 -3.80 3.62
CA LEU A 81 19.51 -4.24 4.82
C LEU A 81 20.38 -4.04 6.06
N ARG A 82 19.76 -3.77 7.19
CA ARG A 82 20.42 -3.82 8.48
C ARG A 82 21.01 -5.22 8.72
N ALA A 83 22.16 -5.30 9.40
CA ALA A 83 22.97 -6.52 9.49
C ALA A 83 22.25 -7.73 10.14
N ASP A 84 21.21 -7.49 10.95
CA ASP A 84 20.40 -8.53 11.60
C ASP A 84 19.30 -9.10 10.71
N GLN A 85 19.09 -8.52 9.52
CA GLN A 85 18.03 -8.91 8.59
C GLN A 85 18.50 -10.02 7.63
N LYS A 86 17.63 -11.00 7.36
CA LYS A 86 17.91 -12.12 6.45
C LYS A 86 17.52 -11.77 5.01
N ILE A 87 18.42 -11.98 4.07
CA ILE A 87 18.21 -11.71 2.63
C ILE A 87 17.02 -12.52 2.08
N GLU A 88 16.89 -13.80 2.48
CA GLU A 88 15.77 -14.65 2.03
C GLU A 88 14.41 -14.09 2.47
N SER A 89 14.32 -13.59 3.70
CA SER A 89 13.11 -12.95 4.21
C SER A 89 12.80 -11.66 3.43
N ALA A 90 13.82 -10.90 3.08
CA ALA A 90 13.68 -9.68 2.29
C ALA A 90 13.17 -9.96 0.87
N LEU A 91 13.73 -10.95 0.19
CA LEU A 91 13.28 -11.38 -1.13
C LEU A 91 11.83 -11.88 -1.09
N ASN A 92 11.47 -12.64 -0.05
CA ASN A 92 10.10 -13.10 0.13
C ASN A 92 9.13 -11.92 0.37
N ALA A 93 9.51 -10.95 1.19
CA ALA A 93 8.71 -9.75 1.45
C ALA A 93 8.48 -8.92 0.18
N LEU A 94 9.48 -8.78 -0.69
CA LEU A 94 9.34 -8.07 -1.96
C LEU A 94 8.44 -8.79 -2.96
N ASN A 95 8.47 -10.13 -3.01
CA ASN A 95 7.82 -10.90 -4.06
C ASN A 95 6.42 -11.41 -3.67
N ASN A 96 6.14 -11.65 -2.38
CA ASN A 96 5.00 -12.43 -1.94
C ASN A 96 4.10 -11.75 -0.90
N THR A 97 4.39 -10.51 -0.47
CA THR A 97 3.62 -9.90 0.62
C THR A 97 2.25 -9.43 0.15
N PHE A 98 2.20 -8.68 -0.94
CA PHE A 98 0.94 -8.17 -1.49
C PHE A 98 0.95 -8.21 -3.01
N THR A 99 -0.11 -8.73 -3.59
CA THR A 99 -0.33 -8.72 -5.04
C THR A 99 -1.05 -7.45 -5.51
N THR A 100 -1.70 -6.75 -4.59
CA THR A 100 -2.52 -5.57 -4.90
C THR A 100 -2.34 -4.51 -3.82
N SER A 101 -2.27 -3.26 -4.24
CA SER A 101 -2.22 -2.09 -3.35
C SER A 101 -3.36 -1.12 -3.66
N TYR A 102 -4.01 -0.62 -2.63
CA TYR A 102 -5.19 0.23 -2.76
C TYR A 102 -4.85 1.58 -3.41
N GLN A 103 -3.84 2.27 -2.92
CA GLN A 103 -3.42 3.57 -3.42
C GLN A 103 -2.42 3.46 -4.57
N GLY A 104 -2.43 4.45 -5.47
CA GLY A 104 -1.38 4.63 -6.44
C GLY A 104 -0.07 5.09 -5.80
N SER A 105 1.06 4.75 -6.41
CA SER A 105 2.40 5.20 -6.01
C SER A 105 3.34 5.20 -7.22
N SER A 106 4.66 5.32 -7.01
CA SER A 106 5.65 5.35 -8.09
C SER A 106 5.69 4.07 -8.94
N ASP A 107 5.33 2.92 -8.34
CA ASP A 107 5.23 1.62 -9.01
C ASP A 107 3.99 1.53 -9.92
N ASN A 108 2.89 2.12 -9.47
CA ASN A 108 1.64 2.18 -10.21
C ASN A 108 0.86 3.44 -9.82
N ALA A 109 0.80 4.41 -10.72
CA ALA A 109 0.17 5.69 -10.46
C ALA A 109 -1.35 5.63 -10.29
N LYS A 110 -2.01 4.56 -10.77
CA LYS A 110 -3.47 4.42 -10.71
C LYS A 110 -3.89 3.73 -9.42
N PRO A 111 -4.84 4.30 -8.64
CA PRO A 111 -5.44 3.61 -7.49
C PRO A 111 -6.18 2.34 -7.93
N PHE A 112 -6.37 1.40 -6.99
CA PHE A 112 -7.00 0.10 -7.25
C PHE A 112 -8.36 0.21 -7.95
N PHE A 113 -9.23 1.11 -7.49
CA PHE A 113 -10.58 1.28 -8.05
C PHE A 113 -10.60 1.78 -9.50
N ILE A 114 -9.53 2.43 -9.97
CA ILE A 114 -9.37 2.78 -11.40
C ILE A 114 -8.82 1.60 -12.18
N ARG A 115 -7.88 0.83 -11.58
CA ARG A 115 -7.26 -0.33 -12.22
C ARG A 115 -8.22 -1.50 -12.44
N GLU A 116 -9.19 -1.67 -11.53
CA GLU A 116 -10.19 -2.74 -11.63
C GLU A 116 -11.09 -2.59 -12.85
N ASN A 117 -11.26 -1.36 -13.36
CA ASN A 117 -12.00 -1.08 -14.59
C ASN A 117 -11.16 -1.28 -15.88
N GLU A 118 -9.83 -1.39 -15.73
CA GLU A 118 -8.92 -1.76 -16.83
C GLU A 118 -8.57 -3.24 -16.63
N GLU A 119 -9.18 -4.16 -17.37
CA GLU A 119 -8.97 -5.62 -17.24
C GLU A 119 -7.48 -5.97 -17.08
N PRO A 120 -7.07 -6.62 -15.97
CA PRO A 120 -5.70 -7.08 -15.81
C PRO A 120 -5.38 -8.14 -16.87
N ALA A 121 -4.35 -7.93 -17.66
CA ALA A 121 -3.90 -8.85 -18.69
C ALA A 121 -3.59 -10.28 -18.17
N LEU A 122 -3.39 -10.43 -16.85
CA LEU A 122 -3.11 -11.72 -16.19
C LEU A 122 -4.37 -12.55 -15.88
N LEU A 123 -5.57 -11.96 -15.89
CA LEU A 123 -6.82 -12.70 -15.69
C LEU A 123 -7.41 -13.26 -17.01
N LYS A 124 -6.82 -12.91 -18.15
CA LYS A 124 -7.29 -13.43 -19.45
C LYS A 124 -7.12 -14.94 -19.60
N ASN A 125 -6.24 -15.56 -18.84
CA ASN A 125 -5.99 -17.01 -18.92
C ASN A 125 -6.82 -17.85 -17.96
N SER A 126 -7.50 -17.24 -16.98
CA SER A 126 -8.41 -17.94 -16.05
C SER A 126 -9.89 -17.67 -16.37
N ALA A 127 -10.18 -16.65 -17.18
CA ALA A 127 -11.54 -16.18 -17.48
C ALA A 127 -12.22 -16.91 -18.64
N SER A 128 -11.56 -17.91 -19.27
CA SER A 128 -12.20 -18.71 -20.31
C SER A 128 -13.29 -19.68 -19.80
N GLN A 129 -13.56 -19.72 -18.49
CA GLN A 129 -14.62 -20.53 -17.89
C GLN A 129 -15.72 -19.79 -17.11
N ILE A 130 -15.66 -18.44 -17.02
CA ILE A 130 -16.73 -17.66 -16.40
C ILE A 130 -17.12 -16.50 -17.33
N ASN A 131 -17.61 -16.83 -18.51
CA ASN A 131 -18.32 -15.89 -19.37
C ASN A 131 -19.80 -15.85 -18.96
N ASN A 132 -20.09 -15.07 -17.91
CA ASN A 132 -21.36 -14.38 -17.74
C ASN A 132 -21.12 -13.15 -16.89
N LYS A 133 -20.61 -12.07 -17.51
CA LYS A 133 -20.66 -10.72 -16.94
C LYS A 133 -22.11 -10.25 -16.95
N VAL A 134 -22.90 -10.75 -16.02
CA VAL A 134 -24.10 -10.05 -15.56
C VAL A 134 -23.55 -8.80 -14.84
N ALA A 135 -23.94 -7.62 -15.29
CA ALA A 135 -23.60 -6.38 -14.59
C ALA A 135 -24.10 -6.52 -13.15
N VAL A 136 -23.17 -6.69 -12.19
CA VAL A 136 -23.49 -6.88 -10.78
C VAL A 136 -24.13 -5.59 -10.28
N THR A 137 -25.42 -5.60 -10.05
CA THR A 137 -26.18 -4.45 -9.57
C THR A 137 -25.85 -4.13 -8.10
N LEU A 138 -26.19 -2.93 -7.64
CA LEU A 138 -26.08 -2.59 -6.23
C LEU A 138 -26.89 -3.57 -5.37
N ALA A 139 -28.07 -3.99 -5.81
CA ALA A 139 -28.90 -4.96 -5.13
C ALA A 139 -28.20 -6.33 -4.99
N ASP A 140 -27.50 -6.78 -6.03
CA ASP A 140 -26.73 -8.03 -5.96
C ASP A 140 -25.56 -7.92 -4.95
N LYS A 141 -24.88 -6.78 -4.92
CA LYS A 141 -23.80 -6.54 -3.96
C LYS A 141 -24.32 -6.54 -2.51
N ILE A 142 -25.44 -5.89 -2.26
CA ILE A 142 -26.09 -5.90 -0.94
C ILE A 142 -26.45 -7.33 -0.55
N ALA A 143 -27.12 -8.09 -1.40
CA ALA A 143 -27.55 -9.46 -1.11
C ALA A 143 -26.36 -10.40 -0.82
N VAL A 144 -25.25 -10.25 -1.55
CA VAL A 144 -24.02 -11.01 -1.29
C VAL A 144 -23.42 -10.64 0.06
N THR A 145 -23.35 -9.34 0.38
CA THR A 145 -22.81 -8.87 1.66
C THR A 145 -23.66 -9.34 2.84
N GLU A 146 -24.98 -9.26 2.74
CA GLU A 146 -25.90 -9.78 3.77
C GLU A 146 -25.65 -11.26 4.01
N LYS A 147 -25.54 -12.05 2.96
CA LYS A 147 -25.27 -13.49 3.05
C LYS A 147 -23.95 -13.79 3.76
N ILE A 148 -22.89 -13.03 3.46
CA ILE A 148 -21.58 -13.16 4.12
C ILE A 148 -21.70 -12.81 5.61
N LEU A 149 -22.38 -11.72 5.96
CA LEU A 149 -22.55 -11.31 7.36
C LEU A 149 -23.34 -12.33 8.18
N VAL A 150 -24.39 -12.93 7.58
CA VAL A 150 -25.17 -14.02 8.20
C VAL A 150 -24.31 -15.27 8.42
N ASP A 151 -23.48 -15.62 7.43
CA ASP A 151 -22.56 -16.76 7.54
C ASP A 151 -21.53 -16.56 8.65
N ILE A 152 -20.93 -15.35 8.72
CA ILE A 152 -19.99 -14.98 9.79
C ILE A 152 -20.66 -15.11 11.16
N ALA A 153 -21.87 -14.57 11.32
CA ALA A 153 -22.60 -14.63 12.57
C ALA A 153 -22.94 -16.05 13.01
N ALA A 154 -23.24 -16.93 12.05
CA ALA A 154 -23.62 -18.32 12.33
C ALA A 154 -22.44 -19.25 12.58
N ASN A 155 -21.34 -19.10 11.83
CA ASN A 155 -20.27 -20.08 11.76
C ASN A 155 -18.94 -19.61 12.36
N HIS A 156 -18.81 -18.30 12.66
CA HIS A 156 -17.56 -17.70 13.16
C HIS A 156 -17.75 -16.90 14.45
N SER A 157 -18.71 -17.32 15.30
CA SER A 157 -18.98 -16.69 16.60
C SER A 157 -17.92 -17.07 17.66
N PRO A 158 -17.46 -16.13 18.53
CA PRO A 158 -17.87 -14.73 18.58
C PRO A 158 -17.23 -13.90 17.46
N ALA A 159 -18.06 -13.17 16.72
CA ALA A 159 -17.60 -12.29 15.66
C ALA A 159 -17.61 -10.82 16.12
N VAL A 160 -16.59 -10.08 15.73
CA VAL A 160 -16.40 -8.65 16.10
C VAL A 160 -16.04 -7.85 14.86
N PHE A 161 -16.70 -6.72 14.66
CA PHE A 161 -16.42 -5.78 13.58
C PHE A 161 -15.71 -4.55 14.12
N ALA A 162 -14.48 -4.31 13.66
CA ALA A 162 -13.72 -3.10 13.97
C ALA A 162 -14.09 -2.00 12.96
N SER A 163 -14.73 -0.94 13.43
CA SER A 163 -15.15 0.19 12.60
C SER A 163 -14.23 1.38 12.78
N SER A 164 -13.79 1.97 11.66
CA SER A 164 -13.08 3.26 11.63
C SER A 164 -14.04 4.46 11.62
N LEU A 165 -15.35 4.22 11.60
CA LEU A 165 -16.41 5.20 11.40
C LEU A 165 -16.37 5.89 10.01
N ALA A 166 -15.62 5.35 9.05
CA ALA A 166 -15.65 5.79 7.66
C ALA A 166 -16.96 5.35 6.96
N PHE A 167 -17.28 5.95 5.83
CA PHE A 167 -18.56 5.71 5.15
C PHE A 167 -18.82 4.24 4.81
N GLU A 168 -17.80 3.51 4.38
CA GLU A 168 -17.88 2.07 4.07
C GLU A 168 -18.19 1.24 5.30
N ASP A 169 -17.57 1.55 6.44
CA ASP A 169 -17.81 0.87 7.71
C ASP A 169 -19.22 1.13 8.25
N MET A 170 -19.73 2.34 8.02
CA MET A 170 -21.10 2.69 8.43
C MET A 170 -22.16 1.92 7.62
N VAL A 171 -21.87 1.59 6.35
CA VAL A 171 -22.76 0.71 5.57
C VAL A 171 -22.82 -0.69 6.18
N LEU A 172 -21.68 -1.28 6.53
CA LEU A 172 -21.64 -2.59 7.20
C LEU A 172 -22.31 -2.55 8.58
N THR A 173 -22.05 -1.49 9.35
CA THR A 173 -22.70 -1.25 10.65
C THR A 173 -24.22 -1.23 10.53
N ASP A 174 -24.76 -0.50 9.55
CA ASP A 174 -26.21 -0.44 9.28
C ASP A 174 -26.79 -1.82 8.88
N MET A 175 -26.08 -2.57 8.05
CA MET A 175 -26.49 -3.92 7.65
C MET A 175 -26.50 -4.90 8.82
N ILE A 176 -25.48 -4.90 9.67
CA ILE A 176 -25.40 -5.72 10.89
C ILE A 176 -26.55 -5.38 11.83
N ALA A 177 -26.79 -4.10 12.06
CA ALA A 177 -27.84 -3.62 12.96
C ALA A 177 -29.25 -3.95 12.43
N LYS A 178 -29.54 -3.72 11.15
CA LYS A 178 -30.83 -4.03 10.53
C LYS A 178 -31.15 -5.53 10.54
N ALA A 179 -30.14 -6.34 10.28
CA ALA A 179 -30.27 -7.80 10.31
C ALA A 179 -30.23 -8.39 11.74
N LYS A 180 -29.98 -7.56 12.77
CA LYS A 180 -29.84 -7.94 14.18
C LYS A 180 -28.88 -9.11 14.39
N LEU A 181 -27.76 -9.09 13.67
CA LEU A 181 -26.75 -10.13 13.76
C LEU A 181 -25.96 -10.03 15.07
N PRO A 182 -25.58 -11.16 15.68
CA PRO A 182 -24.77 -11.18 16.91
C PRO A 182 -23.30 -10.92 16.60
N ILE A 183 -23.01 -9.76 16.01
CA ILE A 183 -21.68 -9.27 15.71
C ILE A 183 -21.47 -8.00 16.53
N GLU A 184 -20.50 -8.03 17.43
CA GLU A 184 -20.15 -6.87 18.22
C GLU A 184 -19.40 -5.85 17.37
N ILE A 185 -19.67 -4.56 17.58
CA ILE A 185 -19.02 -3.49 16.84
C ILE A 185 -18.19 -2.64 17.80
N PHE A 186 -16.93 -2.40 17.49
CA PHE A 186 -16.07 -1.52 18.28
C PHE A 186 -15.31 -0.56 17.39
N THR A 187 -14.91 0.59 17.96
CA THR A 187 -13.98 1.54 17.37
C THR A 187 -12.85 1.86 18.32
N LEU A 188 -11.67 2.19 17.80
CA LEU A 188 -10.54 2.62 18.61
C LEU A 188 -10.58 4.13 18.81
N ALA A 189 -10.83 4.56 20.05
CA ALA A 189 -10.71 5.96 20.45
C ALA A 189 -9.22 6.29 20.67
N THR A 190 -8.58 6.89 19.66
CA THR A 190 -7.16 7.29 19.73
C THR A 190 -6.93 8.58 20.50
N GLY A 191 -7.98 9.26 20.98
CA GLY A 191 -7.91 10.60 21.55
C GLY A 191 -7.65 11.73 20.55
N MET A 192 -7.59 11.40 19.26
CA MET A 192 -7.37 12.32 18.13
C MET A 192 -8.60 12.47 17.25
N LEU A 193 -9.76 11.99 17.70
CA LEU A 193 -11.02 12.15 16.98
C LEU A 193 -11.51 13.60 17.04
N HIS A 194 -12.17 14.03 15.98
CA HIS A 194 -12.79 15.34 15.92
C HIS A 194 -13.83 15.47 17.04
N PRO A 195 -14.01 16.67 17.66
CA PRO A 195 -14.97 16.88 18.76
C PRO A 195 -16.41 16.50 18.43
N GLU A 196 -16.75 16.38 17.15
CA GLU A 196 -18.07 16.03 16.65
C GLU A 196 -18.26 14.52 16.43
N THR A 197 -17.22 13.69 16.67
CA THR A 197 -17.28 12.23 16.57
C THR A 197 -17.56 11.61 17.92
#